data_b17677a87b193cb793e98f0afd920147
#
_entry.id   b17677a87b193cb793e98f0afd920147
#
_cell.length_a   1.000
_cell.length_b   1.000
_cell.length_c   1.000
_cell.angle_alpha   90.00
_cell.angle_beta   90.00
_cell.angle_gamma   90.00
#
_symmetry.space_group_name_H-M   'P 1'
#
loop_
_entity.id
_entity.type
_entity.pdbx_description
1 polymer ?
#
loop_
_entity_poly.entity_id
_entity_poly.type
_entity_poly.pdbx_seq_one_letter_code
_entity_poly.pdbx_strand_id
1 'polypeptide(L)'
;CGKSTFARILAGLCENEAGKSSANDWTGGWSIGFLPQRSYAFHMSVLQNLMLNRGADKPSTQGMKRAGELLAALKLTELRRAPAKKLSGGETARMALARLLMQEYDLLLLDEPSAAMDVESTLLAEKLLREYQKQTGCCVILITHSLQQTQRMADDVLFLHEGKLVEQGSAIQVLEAPRTPQAKAFIEFYGR
;
A
#
# COMPACT_ATOMS: atom_id res chain seq x y z
N CYS A 1 2.29 9.25 15.31
CA CYS A 1 3.72 8.90 15.49
C CYS A 1 4.57 9.18 14.23
N GLY A 2 4.05 9.89 13.22
CA GLY A 2 4.82 10.33 12.05
C GLY A 2 4.97 9.33 10.91
N LYS A 3 4.43 8.11 10.96
CA LYS A 3 4.57 7.08 9.90
C LYS A 3 4.07 7.55 8.53
N SER A 4 2.86 8.11 8.46
CA SER A 4 2.30 8.64 7.21
C SER A 4 3.09 9.84 6.67
N THR A 5 3.62 10.69 7.55
CA THR A 5 4.49 11.80 7.16
C THR A 5 5.80 11.26 6.57
N PHE A 6 6.40 10.27 7.21
CA PHE A 6 7.59 9.59 6.70
C PHE A 6 7.34 9.01 5.31
N ALA A 7 6.23 8.27 5.11
CA ALA A 7 5.89 7.71 3.80
C ALA A 7 5.71 8.80 2.72
N ARG A 8 5.08 9.95 3.07
CA ARG A 8 4.92 11.08 2.13
C ARG A 8 6.24 11.74 1.77
N ILE A 9 7.16 11.87 2.72
CA ILE A 9 8.51 12.38 2.47
C ILE A 9 9.25 11.41 1.53
N LEU A 10 9.20 10.11 1.80
CA LEU A 10 9.79 9.10 0.93
C LEU A 10 9.19 9.11 -0.48
N ALA A 11 7.89 9.37 -0.61
CA ALA A 11 7.23 9.51 -1.90
C ALA A 11 7.50 10.85 -2.62
N GLY A 12 8.27 11.77 -2.01
CA GLY A 12 8.50 13.10 -2.55
C GLY A 12 7.28 14.02 -2.55
N LEU A 13 6.27 13.71 -1.74
CA LEU A 13 5.01 14.46 -1.65
C LEU A 13 5.04 15.56 -0.57
N CYS A 14 6.05 15.56 0.28
CA CYS A 14 6.26 16.55 1.34
C CYS A 14 7.76 16.87 1.44
N GLU A 15 8.09 18.13 1.74
CA GLU A 15 9.44 18.51 2.10
C GLU A 15 9.76 18.02 3.52
N ASN A 16 11.02 17.65 3.75
CA ASN A 16 11.53 17.41 5.10
C ASN A 16 11.95 18.76 5.73
N GLU A 17 12.27 18.77 7.02
CA GLU A 17 12.74 19.96 7.76
C GLU A 17 14.02 20.59 7.15
N ALA A 18 14.80 19.85 6.36
CA ALA A 18 15.97 20.32 5.66
C ALA A 18 15.62 21.00 4.32
N GLY A 19 14.33 21.13 3.97
CA GLY A 19 13.88 21.85 2.77
C GLY A 19 14.19 21.18 1.44
N LYS A 20 14.64 19.92 1.45
CA LYS A 20 14.95 19.15 0.24
C LYS A 20 14.44 17.73 0.39
N SER A 21 13.50 17.36 -0.45
CA SER A 21 13.30 15.95 -0.74
C SER A 21 12.55 15.81 -2.06
N SER A 22 13.32 15.73 -3.14
CA SER A 22 12.78 14.95 -4.25
C SER A 22 13.05 13.47 -3.95
N ALA A 23 12.12 12.60 -4.22
CA ALA A 23 12.37 11.17 -4.16
C ALA A 23 13.64 10.77 -4.93
N ASN A 24 13.96 11.49 -6.00
CA ASN A 24 15.15 11.32 -6.82
C ASN A 24 16.48 11.51 -6.06
N ASP A 25 16.51 12.32 -4.99
CA ASP A 25 17.76 12.62 -4.29
C ASP A 25 18.30 11.42 -3.50
N TRP A 26 17.44 10.48 -3.10
CA TRP A 26 17.85 9.31 -2.33
C TRP A 26 17.54 7.96 -3.03
N THR A 27 16.65 7.95 -4.04
CA THR A 27 16.30 6.72 -4.76
C THR A 27 17.09 6.49 -6.04
N GLY A 28 17.87 7.47 -6.49
CA GLY A 28 18.60 7.34 -7.75
C GLY A 28 17.70 7.19 -8.98
N GLY A 29 16.46 7.70 -8.91
CA GLY A 29 15.51 7.66 -10.04
C GLY A 29 14.49 6.52 -9.98
N TRP A 30 14.31 5.86 -8.83
CA TRP A 30 13.30 4.83 -8.65
C TRP A 30 11.88 5.35 -8.93
N SER A 31 11.10 4.55 -9.60
CA SER A 31 9.65 4.75 -9.72
C SER A 31 8.96 4.37 -8.41
N ILE A 32 8.25 5.33 -7.81
CA ILE A 32 7.61 5.14 -6.50
C ILE A 32 6.09 5.18 -6.66
N GLY A 33 5.42 4.12 -6.23
CA GLY A 33 3.97 4.07 -6.08
C GLY A 33 3.56 4.36 -4.64
N PHE A 34 2.58 5.24 -4.44
CA PHE A 34 2.07 5.58 -3.10
C PHE A 34 0.57 5.37 -2.99
N LEU A 35 0.15 4.58 -2.01
CA LEU A 35 -1.25 4.42 -1.62
C LEU A 35 -1.48 5.07 -0.26
N PRO A 36 -2.17 6.21 -0.19
CA PRO A 36 -2.49 6.87 1.07
C PRO A 36 -3.59 6.12 1.84
N GLN A 37 -3.63 6.31 3.16
CA GLN A 37 -4.63 5.72 4.05
C GLN A 37 -6.07 6.00 3.60
N ARG A 38 -6.36 7.23 3.14
CA ARG A 38 -7.66 7.57 2.56
C ARG A 38 -7.64 7.35 1.05
N SER A 39 -8.23 6.25 0.63
CA SER A 39 -8.44 5.96 -0.78
C SER A 39 -9.44 6.93 -1.43
N TYR A 40 -9.17 7.31 -2.68
CA TYR A 40 -10.01 8.25 -3.42
C TYR A 40 -10.59 7.61 -4.69
N ALA A 41 -11.88 7.84 -4.90
CA ALA A 41 -12.59 7.49 -6.14
C ALA A 41 -12.88 8.75 -6.95
N PHE A 42 -12.42 8.80 -8.19
CA PHE A 42 -12.74 9.90 -9.13
C PHE A 42 -14.14 9.74 -9.69
N HIS A 43 -14.74 10.85 -10.17
CA HIS A 43 -16.11 10.90 -10.73
C HIS A 43 -16.20 10.23 -12.11
N MET A 44 -15.91 8.94 -12.18
CA MET A 44 -15.96 8.11 -13.38
C MET A 44 -16.21 6.65 -12.98
N SER A 45 -16.31 5.74 -13.94
CA SER A 45 -16.50 4.32 -13.65
C SER A 45 -15.27 3.71 -12.94
N VAL A 46 -15.46 2.55 -12.30
CA VAL A 46 -14.37 1.79 -11.69
C VAL A 46 -13.28 1.49 -12.71
N LEU A 47 -13.62 1.00 -13.89
CA LEU A 47 -12.64 0.72 -14.94
C LEU A 47 -11.85 1.97 -15.35
N GLN A 48 -12.54 3.10 -15.55
CA GLN A 48 -11.86 4.36 -15.87
C GLN A 48 -10.92 4.84 -14.75
N ASN A 49 -11.28 4.60 -13.49
CA ASN A 49 -10.39 4.88 -12.36
C ASN A 49 -9.09 4.08 -12.45
N LEU A 50 -9.12 2.80 -12.81
CA LEU A 50 -7.92 1.99 -13.00
C LEU A 50 -7.05 2.51 -14.13
N MET A 51 -7.67 2.95 -15.21
CA MET A 51 -6.96 3.40 -16.42
C MET A 51 -6.29 4.77 -16.29
N LEU A 52 -6.57 5.55 -15.22
CA LEU A 52 -5.98 6.90 -15.02
C LEU A 52 -4.45 6.91 -14.97
N ASN A 53 -3.83 5.89 -14.40
CA ASN A 53 -2.38 5.82 -14.22
C ASN A 53 -1.60 5.53 -15.51
N ARG A 54 -2.27 5.32 -16.64
CA ARG A 54 -1.61 4.99 -17.91
C ARG A 54 -1.32 6.18 -18.84
N GLY A 55 -1.54 7.41 -18.36
CA GLY A 55 -1.39 8.61 -19.20
C GLY A 55 -2.55 8.81 -20.16
N ALA A 56 -2.43 9.82 -21.05
CA ALA A 56 -3.47 10.23 -21.98
C ALA A 56 -3.64 9.30 -23.20
N ASP A 57 -2.86 8.24 -23.31
CA ASP A 57 -2.92 7.31 -24.42
C ASP A 57 -4.19 6.45 -24.36
N LYS A 58 -4.72 6.13 -25.54
CA LYS A 58 -5.90 5.26 -25.68
C LYS A 58 -5.67 3.94 -24.94
N PRO A 59 -6.72 3.37 -24.31
CA PRO A 59 -6.62 2.09 -23.62
C PRO A 59 -6.02 1.02 -24.55
N SER A 60 -4.79 0.58 -24.27
CA SER A 60 -4.17 -0.50 -25.04
C SER A 60 -4.86 -1.83 -24.67
N THR A 61 -4.86 -2.79 -25.61
CA THR A 61 -5.37 -4.15 -25.36
C THR A 61 -4.73 -4.77 -24.10
N GLN A 62 -3.42 -4.57 -23.92
CA GLN A 62 -2.69 -5.04 -22.75
C GLN A 62 -3.17 -4.37 -21.45
N GLY A 63 -3.44 -3.05 -21.49
CA GLY A 63 -3.97 -2.33 -20.32
C GLY A 63 -5.36 -2.80 -19.94
N MET A 64 -6.22 -3.06 -20.91
CA MET A 64 -7.56 -3.60 -20.66
C MET A 64 -7.50 -5.01 -20.07
N LYS A 65 -6.57 -5.85 -20.56
CA LYS A 65 -6.32 -7.19 -20.00
C LYS A 65 -5.86 -7.07 -18.54
N ARG A 66 -4.84 -6.26 -18.26
CA ARG A 66 -4.34 -6.03 -16.89
C ARG A 66 -5.43 -5.50 -15.95
N ALA A 67 -6.22 -4.53 -16.39
CA ALA A 67 -7.34 -4.03 -15.61
C ALA A 67 -8.36 -5.13 -15.29
N GLY A 68 -8.68 -6.00 -16.26
CA GLY A 68 -9.57 -7.14 -16.07
C GLY A 68 -9.04 -8.12 -15.02
N GLU A 69 -7.75 -8.46 -15.08
CA GLU A 69 -7.07 -9.34 -14.13
C GLU A 69 -7.12 -8.76 -12.70
N LEU A 70 -6.80 -7.48 -12.53
CA LEU A 70 -6.84 -6.80 -11.23
C LEU A 70 -8.25 -6.69 -10.65
N LEU A 71 -9.25 -6.38 -11.50
CA LEU A 71 -10.65 -6.36 -11.07
C LEU A 71 -11.11 -7.74 -10.62
N ALA A 72 -10.73 -8.81 -11.31
CA ALA A 72 -11.06 -10.17 -10.93
C ALA A 72 -10.39 -10.58 -9.62
N ALA A 73 -9.08 -10.31 -9.46
CA ALA A 73 -8.32 -10.64 -8.26
C ALA A 73 -8.88 -9.96 -7.00
N LEU A 74 -9.45 -8.76 -7.14
CA LEU A 74 -10.01 -7.98 -6.03
C LEU A 74 -11.55 -8.02 -5.94
N LYS A 75 -12.20 -8.95 -6.66
CA LYS A 75 -13.68 -9.12 -6.66
C LYS A 75 -14.45 -7.84 -7.03
N LEU A 76 -13.98 -7.12 -8.04
CA LEU A 76 -14.59 -5.87 -8.54
C LEU A 76 -15.13 -5.99 -9.97
N THR A 77 -15.13 -7.18 -10.57
CA THR A 77 -15.52 -7.41 -11.98
C THR A 77 -16.91 -6.92 -12.28
N GLU A 78 -17.89 -7.23 -11.43
CA GLU A 78 -19.30 -6.84 -11.60
C GLU A 78 -19.48 -5.32 -11.47
N LEU A 79 -18.58 -4.67 -10.73
CA LEU A 79 -18.61 -3.22 -10.49
C LEU A 79 -17.83 -2.42 -11.55
N ARG A 80 -17.24 -3.07 -12.57
CA ARG A 80 -16.36 -2.41 -13.56
C ARG A 80 -16.97 -1.18 -14.21
N ARG A 81 -18.28 -1.18 -14.45
CA ARG A 81 -19.03 -0.08 -15.09
C ARG A 81 -19.73 0.82 -14.08
N ALA A 82 -19.76 0.46 -12.81
CA ALA A 82 -20.41 1.26 -11.78
C ALA A 82 -19.68 2.59 -11.57
N PRO A 83 -20.42 3.67 -11.24
CA PRO A 83 -19.83 4.93 -10.81
C PRO A 83 -18.99 4.71 -9.55
N ALA A 84 -17.70 5.00 -9.58
CA ALA A 84 -16.78 4.69 -8.48
C ALA A 84 -17.14 5.45 -7.17
N LYS A 85 -17.83 6.57 -7.26
CA LYS A 85 -18.35 7.30 -6.08
C LYS A 85 -19.45 6.56 -5.32
N LYS A 86 -20.06 5.52 -5.89
CA LYS A 86 -21.07 4.68 -5.24
C LYS A 86 -20.49 3.46 -4.53
N LEU A 87 -19.20 3.25 -4.64
CA LEU A 87 -18.50 2.14 -3.97
C LEU A 87 -18.52 2.34 -2.45
N SER A 88 -18.59 1.23 -1.72
CA SER A 88 -18.30 1.19 -0.28
C SER A 88 -16.85 1.58 0.01
N GLY A 89 -16.51 1.81 1.28
CA GLY A 89 -15.13 2.11 1.69
C GLY A 89 -14.15 1.00 1.30
N GLY A 90 -14.51 -0.26 1.54
CA GLY A 90 -13.68 -1.41 1.19
C GLY A 90 -13.53 -1.60 -0.32
N GLU A 91 -14.60 -1.42 -1.10
CA GLU A 91 -14.53 -1.47 -2.56
C GLU A 91 -13.67 -0.33 -3.12
N THR A 92 -13.78 0.87 -2.53
CA THR A 92 -12.93 2.02 -2.91
C THR A 92 -11.47 1.74 -2.61
N ALA A 93 -11.14 1.14 -1.47
CA ALA A 93 -9.78 0.77 -1.12
C ALA A 93 -9.21 -0.29 -2.08
N ARG A 94 -9.98 -1.34 -2.39
CA ARG A 94 -9.59 -2.35 -3.39
C ARG A 94 -9.39 -1.74 -4.77
N MET A 95 -10.28 -0.86 -5.21
CA MET A 95 -10.15 -0.14 -6.49
C MET A 95 -8.89 0.75 -6.53
N ALA A 96 -8.59 1.45 -5.44
CA ALA A 96 -7.40 2.30 -5.35
C ALA A 96 -6.10 1.46 -5.41
N LEU A 97 -6.08 0.31 -4.76
CA LEU A 97 -4.99 -0.66 -4.88
C LEU A 97 -4.86 -1.18 -6.33
N ALA A 98 -5.98 -1.61 -6.94
CA ALA A 98 -5.97 -2.04 -8.34
C ALA A 98 -5.44 -0.96 -9.27
N ARG A 99 -5.87 0.31 -9.09
CA ARG A 99 -5.36 1.45 -9.86
C ARG A 99 -3.86 1.64 -9.70
N LEU A 100 -3.33 1.50 -8.48
CA LEU A 100 -1.89 1.60 -8.24
C LEU A 100 -1.15 0.50 -9.01
N LEU A 101 -1.58 -0.75 -8.91
CA LEU A 101 -0.93 -1.92 -9.52
C LEU A 101 -1.13 -2.04 -11.05
N MET A 102 -1.74 -1.03 -11.69
CA MET A 102 -1.78 -0.92 -13.15
C MET A 102 -0.42 -0.61 -13.77
N GLN A 103 0.54 -0.13 -12.99
CA GLN A 103 1.92 0.16 -13.40
C GLN A 103 2.90 -0.66 -12.56
N GLU A 104 4.14 -0.71 -13.01
CA GLU A 104 5.25 -1.32 -12.28
C GLU A 104 6.05 -0.23 -11.58
N TYR A 105 6.49 -0.54 -10.36
CA TYR A 105 7.25 0.35 -9.49
C TYR A 105 8.45 -0.37 -8.91
N ASP A 106 9.52 0.38 -8.63
CA ASP A 106 10.68 -0.10 -7.88
C ASP A 106 10.36 -0.16 -6.38
N LEU A 107 9.52 0.78 -5.91
CA LEU A 107 9.10 0.90 -4.52
C LEU A 107 7.60 1.17 -4.41
N LEU A 108 6.89 0.38 -3.63
CA LEU A 108 5.52 0.65 -3.20
C LEU A 108 5.50 1.10 -1.74
N LEU A 109 4.86 2.23 -1.49
CA LEU A 109 4.58 2.76 -0.16
C LEU A 109 3.07 2.65 0.10
N LEU A 110 2.67 1.83 1.06
CA LEU A 110 1.27 1.54 1.36
C LEU A 110 0.96 1.97 2.79
N ASP A 111 0.14 3.01 2.94
CA ASP A 111 -0.25 3.55 4.25
C ASP A 111 -1.61 3.00 4.66
N GLU A 112 -1.62 2.00 5.53
CA GLU A 112 -2.81 1.28 6.04
C GLU A 112 -3.78 0.83 4.92
N PRO A 113 -3.30 0.09 3.92
CA PRO A 113 -4.07 -0.20 2.70
C PRO A 113 -5.36 -0.99 2.96
N SER A 114 -5.43 -1.73 4.06
CA SER A 114 -6.55 -2.60 4.42
C SER A 114 -7.48 -2.03 5.50
N ALA A 115 -7.25 -0.79 5.98
CA ALA A 115 -8.02 -0.23 7.11
C ALA A 115 -9.55 -0.18 6.90
N ALA A 116 -10.01 -0.10 5.65
CA ALA A 116 -11.42 -0.10 5.29
C ALA A 116 -11.92 -1.44 4.73
N MET A 117 -11.09 -2.48 4.69
CA MET A 117 -11.39 -3.80 4.13
C MET A 117 -11.84 -4.77 5.21
N ASP A 118 -12.74 -5.69 4.85
CA ASP A 118 -12.99 -6.88 5.66
C ASP A 118 -11.82 -7.88 5.57
N VAL A 119 -11.89 -8.93 6.38
CA VAL A 119 -10.82 -9.94 6.47
C VAL A 119 -10.55 -10.60 5.11
N GLU A 120 -11.61 -10.99 4.37
CA GLU A 120 -11.48 -11.66 3.08
C GLU A 120 -10.82 -10.73 2.06
N SER A 121 -11.28 -9.49 1.97
CA SER A 121 -10.71 -8.46 1.07
C SER A 121 -9.26 -8.15 1.41
N THR A 122 -8.91 -8.11 2.69
CA THR A 122 -7.52 -7.92 3.15
C THR A 122 -6.63 -9.06 2.66
N LEU A 123 -7.05 -10.31 2.81
CA LEU A 123 -6.28 -11.47 2.35
C LEU A 123 -6.11 -11.50 0.83
N LEU A 124 -7.13 -11.10 0.07
CA LEU A 124 -7.03 -10.95 -1.38
C LEU A 124 -6.02 -9.88 -1.78
N ALA A 125 -6.03 -8.73 -1.11
CA ALA A 125 -5.10 -7.64 -1.35
C ALA A 125 -3.65 -8.06 -1.01
N GLU A 126 -3.44 -8.73 0.13
CA GLU A 126 -2.13 -9.27 0.53
C GLU A 126 -1.59 -10.28 -0.48
N LYS A 127 -2.43 -11.22 -0.93
CA LYS A 127 -2.06 -12.19 -1.97
C LYS A 127 -1.63 -11.50 -3.25
N LEU A 128 -2.43 -10.54 -3.72
CA LEU A 128 -2.14 -9.78 -4.94
C LEU A 128 -0.82 -8.99 -4.83
N LEU A 129 -0.55 -8.36 -3.68
CA LEU A 129 0.70 -7.63 -3.42
C LEU A 129 1.91 -8.57 -3.45
N ARG A 130 1.81 -9.77 -2.86
CA ARG A 130 2.89 -10.76 -2.91
C ARG A 130 3.13 -11.28 -4.33
N GLU A 131 2.08 -11.51 -5.10
CA GLU A 131 2.20 -11.91 -6.51
C GLU A 131 2.85 -10.80 -7.34
N TYR A 132 2.44 -9.56 -7.12
CA TYR A 132 3.04 -8.38 -7.77
C TYR A 132 4.53 -8.26 -7.42
N GLN A 133 4.90 -8.35 -6.15
CA GLN A 133 6.30 -8.30 -5.69
C GLN A 133 7.15 -9.39 -6.34
N LYS A 134 6.64 -10.64 -6.42
CA LYS A 134 7.34 -11.75 -7.06
C LYS A 134 7.55 -11.54 -8.56
N GLN A 135 6.60 -10.90 -9.24
CA GLN A 135 6.66 -10.65 -10.68
C GLN A 135 7.59 -9.50 -11.05
N THR A 136 7.63 -8.45 -10.22
CA THR A 136 8.34 -7.20 -10.53
C THR A 136 9.66 -7.03 -9.79
N GLY A 137 9.89 -7.77 -8.70
CA GLY A 137 11.01 -7.51 -7.78
C GLY A 137 10.84 -6.24 -6.94
N CYS A 138 9.67 -5.62 -6.94
CA CYS A 138 9.37 -4.38 -6.26
C CYS A 138 9.61 -4.49 -4.74
N CYS A 139 10.25 -3.48 -4.15
CA CYS A 139 10.29 -3.32 -2.70
C CYS A 139 8.94 -2.79 -2.20
N VAL A 140 8.42 -3.32 -1.10
CA VAL A 140 7.14 -2.89 -0.50
C VAL A 140 7.38 -2.42 0.93
N ILE A 141 7.04 -1.16 1.20
CA ILE A 141 6.96 -0.62 2.55
C ILE A 141 5.49 -0.52 2.93
N LEU A 142 5.09 -1.35 3.89
CA LEU A 142 3.74 -1.42 4.41
C LEU A 142 3.67 -0.76 5.77
N ILE A 143 2.90 0.32 5.89
CA ILE A 143 2.56 0.93 7.18
C ILE A 143 1.27 0.30 7.66
N THR A 144 1.32 -0.31 8.83
CA THR A 144 0.16 -0.93 9.46
C THR A 144 0.28 -0.90 10.99
N HIS A 145 -0.85 -1.02 11.67
CA HIS A 145 -0.92 -1.29 13.10
C HIS A 145 -1.39 -2.72 13.40
N SER A 146 -1.63 -3.52 12.36
CA SER A 146 -2.06 -4.91 12.49
C SER A 146 -0.88 -5.85 12.62
N LEU A 147 -0.70 -6.46 13.79
CA LEU A 147 0.32 -7.49 14.03
C LEU A 147 0.12 -8.70 13.12
N GLN A 148 -1.13 -9.11 12.89
CA GLN A 148 -1.46 -10.22 12.01
C GLN A 148 -1.04 -9.94 10.56
N GLN A 149 -1.26 -8.72 10.06
CA GLN A 149 -0.80 -8.32 8.74
C GLN A 149 0.72 -8.28 8.66
N THR A 150 1.38 -7.73 9.69
CA THR A 150 2.85 -7.71 9.80
C THR A 150 3.41 -9.13 9.74
N GLN A 151 2.85 -10.06 10.52
CA GLN A 151 3.28 -11.46 10.54
C GLN A 151 3.14 -12.15 9.17
N ARG A 152 2.06 -11.84 8.43
CA ARG A 152 1.84 -12.43 7.10
C ARG A 152 2.69 -11.79 6.02
N MET A 153 2.98 -10.48 6.11
CA MET A 153 3.47 -9.69 4.97
C MET A 153 4.91 -9.24 5.10
N ALA A 154 5.43 -9.05 6.30
CA ALA A 154 6.73 -8.42 6.47
C ALA A 154 7.87 -9.45 6.57
N ASP A 155 8.98 -9.15 5.93
CA ASP A 155 10.27 -9.81 6.14
C ASP A 155 10.99 -9.11 7.30
N ASP A 156 11.02 -7.76 7.28
CA ASP A 156 11.61 -6.90 8.30
C ASP A 156 10.59 -5.91 8.85
N VAL A 157 10.79 -5.49 10.09
CA VAL A 157 9.94 -4.54 10.81
C VAL A 157 10.76 -3.35 11.30
N LEU A 158 10.23 -2.16 11.06
CA LEU A 158 10.68 -0.90 11.66
C LEU A 158 9.60 -0.43 12.64
N PHE A 159 9.85 -0.55 13.93
CA PHE A 159 8.90 -0.12 14.95
C PHE A 159 9.13 1.35 15.34
N LEU A 160 8.18 2.20 14.96
CA LEU A 160 8.22 3.64 15.24
C LEU A 160 7.30 3.99 16.42
N HIS A 161 7.82 4.72 17.39
CA HIS A 161 7.09 5.25 18.53
C HIS A 161 7.50 6.70 18.78
N GLU A 162 6.52 7.62 18.94
CA GLU A 162 6.74 9.05 19.17
C GLU A 162 7.74 9.71 18.20
N GLY A 163 7.66 9.36 16.91
CA GLY A 163 8.52 9.91 15.86
C GLY A 163 9.94 9.35 15.82
N LYS A 164 10.25 8.35 16.62
CA LYS A 164 11.57 7.71 16.68
C LYS A 164 11.50 6.26 16.25
N LEU A 165 12.55 5.80 15.57
CA LEU A 165 12.77 4.37 15.34
C LEU A 165 13.25 3.76 16.65
N VAL A 166 12.40 2.92 17.27
CA VAL A 166 12.65 2.34 18.60
C VAL A 166 13.22 0.94 18.50
N GLU A 167 12.76 0.17 17.52
CA GLU A 167 13.23 -1.19 17.28
C GLU A 167 13.20 -1.53 15.79
N GLN A 168 14.17 -2.35 15.36
CA GLN A 168 14.21 -2.90 14.01
C GLN A 168 14.76 -4.33 14.03
N GLY A 169 14.31 -5.15 13.09
CA GLY A 169 14.77 -6.51 12.91
C GLY A 169 13.84 -7.33 12.03
N SER A 170 14.10 -8.62 11.89
CA SER A 170 13.20 -9.51 11.17
C SER A 170 11.81 -9.53 11.84
N ALA A 171 10.76 -9.77 11.06
CA ALA A 171 9.41 -9.82 11.58
C ALA A 171 9.26 -10.82 12.74
N ILE A 172 9.88 -12.00 12.61
CA ILE A 172 9.87 -13.03 13.66
C ILE A 172 10.50 -12.47 14.95
N GLN A 173 11.70 -11.86 14.85
CA GLN A 173 12.39 -11.36 16.04
C GLN A 173 11.62 -10.23 16.73
N VAL A 174 11.09 -9.26 15.97
CA VAL A 174 10.36 -8.13 16.57
C VAL A 174 9.01 -8.55 17.14
N LEU A 175 8.31 -9.51 16.51
CA LEU A 175 6.98 -9.94 16.96
C LEU A 175 7.04 -10.95 18.10
N GLU A 176 7.99 -11.88 18.09
CA GLU A 176 8.06 -12.97 19.08
C GLU A 176 9.01 -12.68 20.26
N ALA A 177 10.08 -11.91 20.01
CA ALA A 177 11.09 -11.59 21.00
C ALA A 177 11.45 -10.08 20.99
N PRO A 178 10.48 -9.17 21.18
CA PRO A 178 10.74 -7.73 21.19
C PRO A 178 11.71 -7.36 22.32
N ARG A 179 12.64 -6.47 22.02
CA ARG A 179 13.70 -6.06 22.96
C ARG A 179 13.29 -4.84 23.78
N THR A 180 12.60 -3.89 23.14
CA THR A 180 12.26 -2.62 23.76
C THR A 180 10.96 -2.69 24.56
N PRO A 181 10.83 -1.95 25.67
CA PRO A 181 9.60 -1.89 26.45
C PRO A 181 8.39 -1.44 25.64
N GLN A 182 8.59 -0.52 24.69
CA GLN A 182 7.53 0.03 23.84
C GLN A 182 6.99 -1.03 22.86
N ALA A 183 7.89 -1.79 22.23
CA ALA A 183 7.46 -2.87 21.33
C ALA A 183 6.76 -3.99 22.12
N LYS A 184 7.27 -4.37 23.30
CA LYS A 184 6.62 -5.35 24.19
C LYS A 184 5.19 -4.92 24.54
N ALA A 185 5.02 -3.70 25.04
CA ALA A 185 3.72 -3.17 25.40
C ALA A 185 2.74 -3.12 24.23
N PHE A 186 3.22 -2.74 23.03
CA PHE A 186 2.41 -2.72 21.81
C PHE A 186 1.94 -4.12 21.42
N ILE A 187 2.86 -5.09 21.39
CA ILE A 187 2.55 -6.47 21.01
C ILE A 187 1.62 -7.12 22.04
N GLU A 188 1.84 -6.89 23.32
CA GLU A 188 0.96 -7.40 24.38
C GLU A 188 -0.47 -6.84 24.27
N PHE A 189 -0.61 -5.56 23.90
CA PHE A 189 -1.91 -4.90 23.76
C PHE A 189 -2.69 -5.34 22.51
N TYR A 190 -2.01 -5.43 21.36
CA TYR A 190 -2.63 -5.72 20.06
C TYR A 190 -2.52 -7.19 19.62
N GLY A 191 -1.77 -8.02 20.32
CA GLY A 191 -1.56 -9.44 19.98
C GLY A 191 -2.55 -10.41 20.64
N ARG A 192 -3.49 -9.89 21.43
CA ARG A 192 -4.55 -10.68 22.09
C ARG A 192 -5.78 -10.85 21.21
#